data_cfecaea87e2dde32218c53bad47e2aff
#
_entry.id   cfecaea87e2dde32218c53bad47e2aff
#
_cell.length_a   1.000
_cell.length_b   1.000
_cell.length_c   1.000
_cell.angle_alpha   90.00
_cell.angle_beta   90.00
_cell.angle_gamma   90.00
#
_symmetry.space_group_name_H-M   'P 1'
#
loop_
_entity.id
_entity.type
_entity.pdbx_description
1 polymer ?
#
loop_
_entity_poly.entity_id
_entity_poly.type
_entity_poly.pdbx_seq_one_letter_code
_entity_poly.pdbx_strand_id
1 'polypeptide(L)'
;MEERFEREHGRPLSLRSQHPAAVEVEAIILDYIPQGFHNDPHKEHKDRPVAQAIGVRRFTLVDGIPLSDVEVFQRVTLARSIIKTIIQPSGIKGQRFRKQTVLLACLPGPEKMVYCYPLTPLDKWSMDSLRATIQEEGGWSLLVDSPTELSRIAEEKGLSPTILVVPPVPLKYEELTDIAKGNLLEAVKMIIKNDEPMYVEFFNIAEPVNIRLHVLELFKGVGKKTLANLLDRRKQKPFESFEEVRKILKVDPVEALAEKIVEEIRGEAKYYVFIEPSNPEAQYLGYLDRIKKAYFAKKRGLGA
;
A
#
# COMPACT_ATOMS: atom_id res chain seq x y z
N MET A 1 -24.15 0.69 34.90
CA MET A 1 -24.37 1.03 33.46
C MET A 1 -23.09 1.65 32.82
N GLU A 2 -22.15 2.14 33.61
CA GLU A 2 -20.86 2.67 33.16
C GLU A 2 -19.85 1.58 32.72
N GLU A 3 -19.83 0.44 33.38
CA GLU A 3 -18.89 -0.65 33.01
C GLU A 3 -19.11 -1.32 31.64
N ARG A 4 -20.26 -1.09 31.01
CA ARG A 4 -20.57 -1.67 29.70
C ARG A 4 -20.10 -0.78 28.54
N PHE A 5 -19.91 0.51 28.80
CA PHE A 5 -19.44 1.48 27.81
C PHE A 5 -17.92 1.45 27.62
N GLU A 6 -17.17 1.16 28.68
CA GLU A 6 -15.71 1.07 28.63
C GLU A 6 -15.20 -0.16 27.85
N ARG A 7 -15.99 -1.22 27.72
CA ARG A 7 -15.58 -2.44 27.01
C ARG A 7 -15.68 -2.36 25.48
N GLU A 8 -16.44 -1.43 24.94
CA GLU A 8 -16.55 -1.27 23.47
C GLU A 8 -15.62 -0.21 22.89
N HIS A 9 -15.09 0.72 23.72
CA HIS A 9 -14.28 1.85 23.26
C HIS A 9 -12.85 1.84 23.80
N GLY A 10 -12.50 0.91 24.66
CA GLY A 10 -11.27 0.92 25.45
C GLY A 10 -10.20 -0.09 25.05
N ARG A 11 -10.19 -0.61 23.82
CA ARG A 11 -8.93 -1.22 23.32
C ARG A 11 -8.17 -0.13 22.56
N PRO A 12 -6.91 0.19 22.98
CA PRO A 12 -6.02 0.89 22.08
C PRO A 12 -6.04 0.11 20.78
N LEU A 13 -6.39 0.78 19.68
CA LEU A 13 -6.32 0.23 18.34
C LEU A 13 -4.92 -0.36 18.21
N SER A 14 -4.79 -1.66 18.45
CA SER A 14 -3.50 -2.31 18.28
C SER A 14 -3.16 -2.09 16.82
N LEU A 15 -2.12 -1.32 16.57
CA LEU A 15 -1.53 -1.04 15.26
C LEU A 15 -1.10 -2.31 14.51
N ARG A 16 -1.39 -3.46 15.09
CA ARG A 16 -1.26 -4.80 14.51
C ARG A 16 -2.54 -5.26 13.81
N SER A 17 -3.13 -4.42 12.97
CA SER A 17 -3.97 -5.00 11.93
C SER A 17 -3.02 -5.70 10.97
N GLN A 18 -3.04 -7.02 11.00
CA GLN A 18 -2.23 -7.89 10.11
C GLN A 18 -2.67 -7.79 8.64
N HIS A 19 -3.58 -6.88 8.31
CA HIS A 19 -4.08 -6.74 6.95
C HIS A 19 -3.04 -6.05 6.07
N PRO A 20 -2.64 -6.62 4.90
CA PRO A 20 -1.61 -6.06 4.02
C PRO A 20 -1.84 -4.58 3.68
N ALA A 21 -3.08 -4.19 3.44
CA ALA A 21 -3.44 -2.80 3.22
C ALA A 21 -3.12 -1.89 4.42
N ALA A 22 -3.03 -2.39 5.67
CA ALA A 22 -2.70 -1.59 6.85
C ALA A 22 -1.26 -1.07 6.86
N VAL A 23 -0.42 -1.57 5.98
CA VAL A 23 1.01 -1.28 5.92
C VAL A 23 1.34 -0.29 4.80
N GLU A 24 0.41 -0.05 3.87
CA GLU A 24 0.63 0.88 2.77
C GLU A 24 0.50 2.33 3.24
N VAL A 25 1.46 3.17 2.87
CA VAL A 25 1.52 4.60 3.19
C VAL A 25 1.37 5.44 1.94
N GLU A 26 1.91 4.91 0.85
CA GLU A 26 1.92 5.54 -0.46
C GLU A 26 1.48 4.52 -1.50
N ALA A 27 0.92 5.03 -2.58
CA ALA A 27 0.50 4.23 -3.72
C ALA A 27 0.80 4.94 -5.03
N ILE A 28 0.75 4.20 -6.12
CA ILE A 28 0.78 4.72 -7.50
C ILE A 28 -0.62 4.56 -8.08
N ILE A 29 -1.17 5.64 -8.64
CA ILE A 29 -2.48 5.64 -9.26
C ILE A 29 -2.46 4.78 -10.54
N LEU A 30 -3.43 3.88 -10.65
CA LEU A 30 -3.65 3.02 -11.80
C LEU A 30 -4.75 3.55 -12.73
N ASP A 31 -5.79 4.13 -12.14
CA ASP A 31 -6.92 4.73 -12.86
C ASP A 31 -7.59 5.78 -12.00
N TYR A 32 -8.18 6.80 -12.64
CA TYR A 32 -8.97 7.84 -12.00
C TYR A 32 -10.30 8.02 -12.71
N ILE A 33 -11.39 7.87 -11.96
CA ILE A 33 -12.76 7.90 -12.45
C ILE A 33 -13.49 9.08 -11.79
N PRO A 34 -13.49 10.27 -12.43
CA PRO A 34 -14.07 11.49 -11.84
C PRO A 34 -15.57 11.39 -11.56
N GLN A 35 -16.29 10.56 -12.32
CA GLN A 35 -17.75 10.37 -12.20
C GLN A 35 -18.13 9.25 -11.22
N GLY A 36 -17.13 8.62 -10.59
CA GLY A 36 -17.31 7.44 -9.77
C GLY A 36 -17.36 6.14 -10.59
N PHE A 37 -17.12 5.03 -9.91
CA PHE A 37 -17.09 3.70 -10.53
C PHE A 37 -18.36 2.94 -10.20
N HIS A 38 -19.18 2.65 -11.21
CA HIS A 38 -20.49 1.99 -11.02
C HIS A 38 -20.37 0.60 -10.36
N ASN A 39 -19.30 -0.13 -10.67
CA ASN A 39 -19.02 -1.46 -10.13
C ASN A 39 -18.05 -1.42 -8.93
N ASP A 40 -17.94 -0.27 -8.26
CA ASP A 40 -17.11 -0.13 -7.05
C ASP A 40 -17.63 -1.06 -5.94
N PRO A 41 -16.78 -1.94 -5.38
CA PRO A 41 -17.19 -2.82 -4.29
C PRO A 41 -17.46 -2.04 -2.99
N HIS A 42 -16.93 -0.82 -2.86
CA HIS A 42 -17.09 0.03 -1.69
C HIS A 42 -18.24 1.02 -1.86
N LYS A 43 -19.34 0.75 -1.19
CA LYS A 43 -20.57 1.57 -1.26
C LYS A 43 -20.37 3.03 -0.89
N GLU A 44 -19.33 3.33 -0.12
CA GLU A 44 -18.95 4.66 0.33
C GLU A 44 -18.49 5.56 -0.82
N HIS A 45 -18.04 4.97 -1.90
CA HIS A 45 -17.52 5.70 -3.06
C HIS A 45 -18.59 6.06 -4.10
N LYS A 46 -19.81 5.54 -3.91
CA LYS A 46 -20.91 5.72 -4.86
C LYS A 46 -21.10 7.19 -5.23
N ASP A 47 -21.11 7.47 -6.54
CA ASP A 47 -21.30 8.80 -7.13
C ASP A 47 -20.23 9.85 -6.71
N ARG A 48 -19.04 9.39 -6.33
CA ARG A 48 -17.88 10.23 -5.99
C ARG A 48 -16.71 9.93 -6.90
N PRO A 49 -15.80 10.90 -7.11
CA PRO A 49 -14.53 10.61 -7.77
C PRO A 49 -13.79 9.48 -7.04
N VAL A 50 -13.32 8.49 -7.78
CA VAL A 50 -12.59 7.34 -7.24
C VAL A 50 -11.30 7.17 -8.03
N ALA A 51 -10.21 6.85 -7.33
CA ALA A 51 -8.98 6.40 -7.95
C ALA A 51 -8.64 5.00 -7.48
N GLN A 52 -8.22 4.14 -8.40
CA GLN A 52 -7.65 2.83 -8.11
C GLN A 52 -6.12 2.93 -8.13
N ALA A 53 -5.46 2.31 -7.17
CA ALA A 53 -4.03 2.46 -6.98
C ALA A 53 -3.38 1.17 -6.48
N ILE A 54 -2.05 1.09 -6.61
CA ILE A 54 -1.24 0.01 -6.05
C ILE A 54 -0.28 0.57 -4.99
N GLY A 55 -0.29 -0.01 -3.81
CA GLY A 55 0.60 0.34 -2.71
C GLY A 55 2.06 0.02 -3.01
N VAL A 56 2.97 0.90 -2.61
CA VAL A 56 4.40 0.77 -2.93
C VAL A 56 5.15 -0.19 -2.02
N ARG A 57 4.57 -0.61 -0.89
CA ARG A 57 5.28 -1.44 0.10
C ARG A 57 4.97 -2.93 -0.01
N ARG A 58 3.72 -3.27 -0.26
CA ARG A 58 3.20 -4.64 -0.29
C ARG A 58 2.50 -4.99 -1.59
N PHE A 59 2.44 -4.03 -2.53
CA PHE A 59 1.70 -4.17 -3.78
C PHE A 59 0.20 -4.42 -3.57
N THR A 60 -0.33 -3.90 -2.46
CA THR A 60 -1.76 -4.03 -2.16
C THR A 60 -2.57 -3.14 -3.08
N LEU A 61 -3.58 -3.70 -3.71
CA LEU A 61 -4.52 -2.94 -4.53
C LEU A 61 -5.50 -2.21 -3.61
N VAL A 62 -5.69 -0.93 -3.87
CA VAL A 62 -6.59 -0.06 -3.11
C VAL A 62 -7.39 0.82 -4.05
N ASP A 63 -8.55 1.24 -3.62
CA ASP A 63 -9.28 2.34 -4.21
C ASP A 63 -9.57 3.39 -3.14
N GLY A 64 -9.91 4.58 -3.56
CA GLY A 64 -10.21 5.63 -2.61
C GLY A 64 -10.67 6.92 -3.26
N ILE A 65 -11.08 7.85 -2.41
CA ILE A 65 -11.51 9.18 -2.81
C ILE A 65 -10.29 10.11 -2.77
N PRO A 66 -9.83 10.62 -3.91
CA PRO A 66 -8.75 11.60 -3.92
C PRO A 66 -9.26 12.96 -3.40
N LEU A 67 -8.43 13.66 -2.62
CA LEU A 67 -8.78 14.99 -2.11
C LEU A 67 -8.54 16.11 -3.13
N SER A 68 -7.84 15.81 -4.21
CA SER A 68 -7.62 16.65 -5.40
C SER A 68 -7.62 15.77 -6.64
N ASP A 69 -7.70 16.36 -7.82
CA ASP A 69 -7.52 15.61 -9.06
C ASP A 69 -6.18 14.90 -9.08
N VAL A 70 -6.18 13.68 -9.60
CA VAL A 70 -4.99 12.83 -9.70
C VAL A 70 -4.80 12.34 -11.12
N GLU A 71 -3.56 12.01 -11.46
CA GLU A 71 -3.18 11.47 -12.76
C GLU A 71 -2.73 10.02 -12.62
N VAL A 72 -2.89 9.25 -13.70
CA VAL A 72 -2.36 7.88 -13.77
C VAL A 72 -0.84 7.92 -13.60
N PHE A 73 -0.32 6.97 -12.84
CA PHE A 73 1.07 6.86 -12.40
C PHE A 73 1.54 7.92 -11.41
N GLN A 74 0.67 8.83 -10.98
CA GLN A 74 1.00 9.74 -9.89
C GLN A 74 1.19 8.98 -8.57
N ARG A 75 2.22 9.38 -7.80
CA ARG A 75 2.43 8.89 -6.44
C ARG A 75 1.58 9.70 -5.47
N VAL A 76 0.87 9.01 -4.59
CA VAL A 76 -0.05 9.59 -3.61
C VAL A 76 0.20 9.05 -2.22
N THR A 77 -0.10 9.86 -1.19
CA THR A 77 -0.15 9.41 0.20
C THR A 77 -1.51 8.77 0.50
N LEU A 78 -1.51 7.63 1.16
CA LEU A 78 -2.72 6.96 1.59
C LEU A 78 -3.15 7.43 2.98
N ALA A 79 -4.37 7.94 3.08
CA ALA A 79 -5.04 8.22 4.33
C ALA A 79 -6.14 7.19 4.53
N ARG A 80 -6.14 6.50 5.67
CA ARG A 80 -7.18 5.51 5.94
C ARG A 80 -8.38 6.12 6.60
N SER A 81 -9.51 5.80 6.04
CA SER A 81 -10.81 5.99 6.66
C SER A 81 -11.15 4.72 7.46
N ILE A 82 -11.16 4.80 8.79
CA ILE A 82 -11.82 3.77 9.60
C ILE A 82 -13.29 4.13 9.66
N ILE A 83 -14.00 3.79 8.60
CA ILE A 83 -15.44 4.00 8.55
C ILE A 83 -16.12 2.75 9.06
N LYS A 84 -16.33 2.65 10.36
CA LYS A 84 -17.39 1.77 10.87
C LYS A 84 -18.73 2.47 11.07
N THR A 85 -18.78 3.79 10.97
CA THR A 85 -20.03 4.52 11.06
C THR A 85 -19.84 5.90 10.45
N ILE A 86 -20.01 6.01 9.15
CA ILE A 86 -20.21 7.32 8.58
C ILE A 86 -21.65 7.52 8.32
N ILE A 87 -22.13 8.49 9.12
CA ILE A 87 -23.18 9.41 8.75
C ILE A 87 -24.35 8.68 8.07
N GLN A 88 -25.10 7.93 8.84
CA GLN A 88 -26.54 8.03 8.65
C GLN A 88 -26.92 9.42 9.21
N PRO A 89 -27.30 10.36 8.36
CA PRO A 89 -27.95 11.55 8.85
C PRO A 89 -29.21 11.03 9.56
N SER A 90 -29.22 11.15 10.86
CA SER A 90 -30.46 10.93 11.63
C SER A 90 -31.58 11.72 10.95
N GLY A 91 -32.44 11.02 10.28
CA GLY A 91 -33.79 11.31 9.84
C GLY A 91 -34.26 12.76 9.75
N ILE A 92 -33.74 13.56 8.83
CA ILE A 92 -34.45 14.76 8.37
C ILE A 92 -34.65 14.60 6.86
N LYS A 93 -35.85 14.14 6.49
CA LYS A 93 -36.34 14.18 5.12
C LYS A 93 -36.30 15.63 4.63
N GLY A 94 -35.53 15.90 3.55
CA GLY A 94 -35.68 17.11 2.78
C GLY A 94 -34.53 18.11 2.79
N GLN A 95 -33.39 17.87 3.44
CA GLN A 95 -32.23 18.75 3.29
C GLN A 95 -31.30 18.23 2.17
N ARG A 96 -31.14 19.04 1.12
CA ARG A 96 -30.07 18.90 0.14
C ARG A 96 -28.75 18.85 0.89
N PHE A 97 -27.94 17.82 0.64
CA PHE A 97 -26.60 17.68 1.20
C PHE A 97 -25.80 18.95 0.94
N ARG A 98 -25.65 19.81 1.94
CA ARG A 98 -24.56 20.78 1.95
C ARG A 98 -23.28 19.98 2.15
N LYS A 99 -22.19 20.36 1.44
CA LYS A 99 -20.85 19.82 1.68
C LYS A 99 -20.62 19.71 3.18
N GLN A 100 -20.66 18.48 3.70
CA GLN A 100 -20.39 18.28 5.11
C GLN A 100 -18.89 18.33 5.29
N THR A 101 -18.45 19.29 6.05
CA THR A 101 -17.07 19.35 6.55
C THR A 101 -16.85 18.14 7.43
N VAL A 102 -15.89 17.29 7.06
CA VAL A 102 -15.50 16.13 7.87
C VAL A 102 -14.21 16.48 8.58
N LEU A 103 -14.20 16.38 9.90
CA LEU A 103 -12.97 16.48 10.67
C LEU A 103 -12.20 15.16 10.53
N LEU A 104 -10.98 15.23 10.01
CA LEU A 104 -10.05 14.10 10.02
C LEU A 104 -9.09 14.23 11.19
N ALA A 105 -8.95 13.16 11.96
CA ALA A 105 -7.85 12.98 12.89
C ALA A 105 -6.78 12.13 12.24
N CYS A 106 -5.57 12.64 12.13
CA CYS A 106 -4.46 11.96 11.51
C CYS A 106 -3.38 11.67 12.56
N LEU A 107 -3.06 10.40 12.76
CA LEU A 107 -2.06 9.95 13.74
C LEU A 107 -0.83 9.40 13.00
N PRO A 108 0.39 9.76 13.44
CA PRO A 108 1.59 9.12 12.93
C PRO A 108 1.62 7.68 13.40
N GLY A 109 1.90 6.77 12.47
CA GLY A 109 2.12 5.36 12.76
C GLY A 109 3.59 4.99 12.63
N PRO A 110 3.95 3.72 12.89
CA PRO A 110 5.29 3.22 12.68
C PRO A 110 5.73 3.40 11.22
N GLU A 111 7.02 3.62 11.00
CA GLU A 111 7.65 3.74 9.69
C GLU A 111 7.08 4.87 8.80
N LYS A 112 6.73 6.03 9.39
CA LYS A 112 6.12 7.19 8.71
C LYS A 112 4.70 6.97 8.19
N MET A 113 3.99 5.96 8.67
CA MET A 113 2.58 5.78 8.32
C MET A 113 1.71 6.88 8.94
N VAL A 114 0.66 7.26 8.23
CA VAL A 114 -0.33 8.22 8.70
C VAL A 114 -1.69 7.56 8.66
N TYR A 115 -2.35 7.51 9.81
CA TYR A 115 -3.71 7.01 9.91
C TYR A 115 -4.66 8.18 10.09
N CYS A 116 -5.57 8.39 9.15
CA CYS A 116 -6.58 9.41 9.26
C CYS A 116 -7.96 8.79 9.50
N TYR A 117 -8.63 9.29 10.51
CA TYR A 117 -9.94 8.83 10.95
C TYR A 117 -10.95 9.97 10.78
N PRO A 118 -12.07 9.77 10.08
CA PRO A 118 -13.13 10.74 10.10
C PRO A 118 -13.77 10.75 11.49
N LEU A 119 -13.89 11.94 12.06
CA LEU A 119 -14.56 12.15 13.32
C LEU A 119 -15.99 12.61 13.05
N THR A 120 -16.95 11.90 13.59
CA THR A 120 -18.35 12.39 13.61
C THR A 120 -18.38 13.67 14.44
N PRO A 121 -19.13 14.71 14.03
CA PRO A 121 -19.32 15.88 14.87
C PRO A 121 -19.92 15.46 16.21
N LEU A 122 -19.10 15.48 17.24
CA LEU A 122 -19.50 15.35 18.63
C LEU A 122 -19.85 16.75 19.17
N ASP A 123 -20.36 16.81 20.38
CA ASP A 123 -20.47 18.10 21.06
C ASP A 123 -19.09 18.76 21.20
N LYS A 124 -19.07 20.08 21.43
CA LYS A 124 -17.83 20.87 21.47
C LYS A 124 -16.81 20.32 22.49
N TRP A 125 -17.29 19.86 23.64
CA TRP A 125 -16.42 19.37 24.71
C TRP A 125 -15.74 18.05 24.31
N SER A 126 -16.49 17.13 23.74
CA SER A 126 -15.96 15.85 23.23
C SER A 126 -14.95 16.08 22.11
N MET A 127 -15.17 17.07 21.25
CA MET A 127 -14.25 17.44 20.18
C MET A 127 -12.94 18.02 20.70
N ASP A 128 -12.99 18.86 21.72
CA ASP A 128 -11.79 19.46 22.31
C ASP A 128 -10.95 18.41 23.07
N SER A 129 -11.60 17.52 23.81
CA SER A 129 -10.95 16.39 24.46
C SER A 129 -10.26 15.45 23.45
N LEU A 130 -10.94 15.14 22.35
CA LEU A 130 -10.40 14.28 21.30
C LEU A 130 -9.20 14.92 20.58
N ARG A 131 -9.26 16.23 20.31
CA ARG A 131 -8.13 16.99 19.75
C ARG A 131 -6.93 16.97 20.68
N ALA A 132 -7.13 17.11 21.98
CA ALA A 132 -6.05 17.03 22.96
C ALA A 132 -5.39 15.65 22.93
N THR A 133 -6.17 14.57 22.95
CA THR A 133 -5.65 13.19 22.86
C THR A 133 -4.87 12.95 21.57
N ILE A 134 -5.39 13.41 20.43
CA ILE A 134 -4.70 13.28 19.14
C ILE A 134 -3.36 14.01 19.19
N GLN A 135 -3.32 15.19 19.81
CA GLN A 135 -2.12 16.02 19.90
C GLN A 135 -1.07 15.42 20.85
N GLU A 136 -1.51 14.81 21.95
CA GLU A 136 -0.66 14.07 22.88
C GLU A 136 0.00 12.86 22.22
N GLU A 137 -0.69 12.19 21.31
CA GLU A 137 -0.15 11.10 20.51
C GLU A 137 0.69 11.57 19.30
N GLY A 138 0.99 12.86 19.20
CA GLY A 138 1.77 13.44 18.10
C GLY A 138 1.02 13.54 16.78
N GLY A 139 -0.28 13.38 16.82
CA GLY A 139 -1.17 13.50 15.66
C GLY A 139 -1.61 14.93 15.38
N TRP A 140 -2.41 15.10 14.36
CA TRP A 140 -3.05 16.36 14.00
C TRP A 140 -4.49 16.14 13.55
N SER A 141 -5.32 17.14 13.70
CA SER A 141 -6.70 17.11 13.24
C SER A 141 -6.95 18.20 12.21
N LEU A 142 -7.73 17.91 11.20
CA LEU A 142 -8.02 18.77 10.07
C LEU A 142 -9.49 18.79 9.75
N LEU A 143 -9.98 19.98 9.38
CA LEU A 143 -11.27 20.14 8.73
C LEU A 143 -11.10 19.91 7.23
N VAL A 144 -11.73 18.90 6.69
CA VAL A 144 -11.56 18.45 5.29
C VAL A 144 -12.40 19.28 4.30
N ASP A 145 -12.68 20.50 4.60
CA ASP A 145 -13.10 21.50 3.63
C ASP A 145 -11.91 22.26 3.01
N SER A 146 -10.69 21.97 3.49
CA SER A 146 -9.44 22.53 3.01
C SER A 146 -8.43 21.46 2.58
N PRO A 147 -8.59 20.87 1.38
CA PRO A 147 -7.62 19.92 0.83
C PRO A 147 -6.20 20.49 0.77
N THR A 148 -6.09 21.81 0.53
CA THR A 148 -4.81 22.51 0.46
C THR A 148 -4.04 22.46 1.79
N GLU A 149 -4.72 22.57 2.92
CA GLU A 149 -4.05 22.52 4.22
C GLU A 149 -3.56 21.10 4.55
N LEU A 150 -4.35 20.08 4.19
CA LEU A 150 -3.92 18.69 4.35
C LEU A 150 -2.69 18.38 3.49
N SER A 151 -2.68 18.87 2.25
CA SER A 151 -1.52 18.74 1.35
C SER A 151 -0.28 19.42 1.93
N ARG A 152 -0.41 20.63 2.46
CA ARG A 152 0.69 21.35 3.11
C ARG A 152 1.26 20.58 4.31
N ILE A 153 0.40 20.01 5.15
CA ILE A 153 0.83 19.22 6.31
C ILE A 153 1.50 17.91 5.87
N ALA A 154 0.99 17.26 4.81
CA ALA A 154 1.64 16.08 4.24
C ALA A 154 3.07 16.40 3.78
N GLU A 155 3.26 17.50 3.06
CA GLU A 155 4.60 17.99 2.64
C GLU A 155 5.51 18.26 3.84
N GLU A 156 5.04 18.98 4.86
CA GLU A 156 5.79 19.24 6.10
C GLU A 156 6.21 17.95 6.81
N LYS A 157 5.45 16.87 6.68
CA LYS A 157 5.76 15.55 7.21
C LYS A 157 6.61 14.70 6.25
N GLY A 158 7.01 15.21 5.10
CA GLY A 158 7.79 14.50 4.09
C GLY A 158 7.00 13.41 3.37
N LEU A 159 5.70 13.58 3.25
CA LEU A 159 4.78 12.74 2.48
C LEU A 159 4.39 13.42 1.17
N SER A 160 3.83 12.66 0.23
CA SER A 160 3.25 13.27 -0.98
C SER A 160 2.10 14.21 -0.60
N PRO A 161 2.03 15.42 -1.20
CA PRO A 161 0.96 16.36 -0.95
C PRO A 161 -0.40 15.88 -1.46
N THR A 162 -0.42 14.98 -2.40
CA THR A 162 -1.65 14.40 -2.95
C THR A 162 -2.11 13.22 -2.12
N ILE A 163 -3.34 13.25 -1.65
CA ILE A 163 -3.86 12.29 -0.68
C ILE A 163 -5.04 11.53 -1.26
N LEU A 164 -4.98 10.20 -1.11
CA LEU A 164 -6.06 9.28 -1.43
C LEU A 164 -6.61 8.69 -0.13
N VAL A 165 -7.89 8.93 0.15
CA VAL A 165 -8.60 8.38 1.32
C VAL A 165 -9.14 7.00 0.96
N VAL A 166 -8.56 5.96 1.55
CA VAL A 166 -8.84 4.55 1.23
C VAL A 166 -9.64 3.85 2.32
N PRO A 167 -10.55 2.94 1.97
CA PRO A 167 -11.23 2.08 2.92
C PRO A 167 -10.27 1.05 3.55
N PRO A 168 -10.68 0.38 4.64
CA PRO A 168 -9.83 -0.61 5.31
C PRO A 168 -9.66 -1.91 4.51
N VAL A 169 -10.56 -2.19 3.57
CA VAL A 169 -10.54 -3.44 2.78
C VAL A 169 -9.85 -3.16 1.44
N PRO A 170 -8.84 -3.95 1.06
CA PRO A 170 -8.19 -3.79 -0.23
C PRO A 170 -9.06 -4.31 -1.37
N LEU A 171 -8.75 -3.89 -2.58
CA LEU A 171 -9.31 -4.44 -3.81
C LEU A 171 -8.68 -5.81 -4.15
N LYS A 172 -9.47 -6.63 -4.84
CA LYS A 172 -8.99 -7.76 -5.60
C LYS A 172 -8.67 -7.36 -7.04
N TYR A 173 -7.87 -8.16 -7.71
CA TYR A 173 -7.51 -7.89 -9.12
C TYR A 173 -8.75 -7.78 -10.03
N GLU A 174 -9.76 -8.63 -9.83
CA GLU A 174 -10.99 -8.66 -10.63
C GLU A 174 -11.81 -7.37 -10.50
N GLU A 175 -11.67 -6.67 -9.37
CA GLU A 175 -12.39 -5.44 -9.04
C GLU A 175 -11.74 -4.19 -9.66
N LEU A 176 -10.57 -4.33 -10.26
CA LEU A 176 -9.93 -3.26 -11.03
C LEU A 176 -10.69 -2.98 -12.33
N THR A 177 -10.68 -1.71 -12.73
CA THR A 177 -11.08 -1.32 -14.09
C THR A 177 -10.13 -1.92 -15.14
N ASP A 178 -10.56 -1.99 -16.39
CA ASP A 178 -9.69 -2.45 -17.48
C ASP A 178 -8.49 -1.53 -17.70
N ILE A 179 -8.64 -0.23 -17.45
CA ILE A 179 -7.56 0.75 -17.49
C ILE A 179 -6.55 0.45 -16.37
N ALA A 180 -7.02 0.28 -15.13
CA ALA A 180 -6.17 -0.05 -13.99
C ALA A 180 -5.42 -1.38 -14.20
N LYS A 181 -6.08 -2.42 -14.75
CA LYS A 181 -5.44 -3.69 -15.13
C LYS A 181 -4.35 -3.49 -16.18
N GLY A 182 -4.61 -2.65 -17.18
CA GLY A 182 -3.64 -2.32 -18.24
C GLY A 182 -2.40 -1.58 -17.71
N ASN A 183 -2.57 -0.72 -16.72
CA ASN A 183 -1.50 0.09 -16.12
C ASN A 183 -0.72 -0.62 -15.02
N LEU A 184 -1.22 -1.75 -14.50
CA LEU A 184 -0.67 -2.43 -13.34
C LEU A 184 0.81 -2.82 -13.51
N LEU A 185 1.18 -3.41 -14.64
CA LEU A 185 2.55 -3.84 -14.89
C LEU A 185 3.54 -2.66 -14.88
N GLU A 186 3.18 -1.55 -15.51
CA GLU A 186 4.06 -0.37 -15.56
C GLU A 186 4.19 0.29 -14.18
N ALA A 187 3.10 0.37 -13.41
CA ALA A 187 3.16 0.87 -12.03
C ALA A 187 4.07 0.00 -11.14
N VAL A 188 4.02 -1.33 -11.27
CA VAL A 188 4.92 -2.23 -10.55
C VAL A 188 6.37 -2.02 -10.96
N LYS A 189 6.65 -1.85 -12.27
CA LYS A 189 8.00 -1.50 -12.75
C LYS A 189 8.50 -0.19 -12.16
N MET A 190 7.65 0.83 -12.07
CA MET A 190 8.01 2.10 -11.44
C MET A 190 8.40 1.91 -9.96
N ILE A 191 7.64 1.13 -9.20
CA ILE A 191 7.96 0.82 -7.80
C ILE A 191 9.32 0.14 -7.69
N ILE A 192 9.58 -0.88 -8.51
CA ILE A 192 10.83 -1.62 -8.49
C ILE A 192 12.03 -0.74 -8.87
N LYS A 193 11.89 0.10 -9.91
CA LYS A 193 12.95 1.02 -10.35
C LYS A 193 13.28 2.07 -9.29
N ASN A 194 12.27 2.61 -8.61
CA ASN A 194 12.46 3.62 -7.58
C ASN A 194 13.23 3.09 -6.36
N ASP A 195 13.12 1.79 -6.10
CA ASP A 195 13.79 1.12 -4.99
C ASP A 195 14.80 0.04 -5.47
N GLU A 196 15.46 0.27 -6.62
CA GLU A 196 16.40 -0.67 -7.24
C GLU A 196 17.37 -1.30 -6.24
N PRO A 197 18.07 -0.55 -5.36
CA PRO A 197 19.04 -1.15 -4.45
C PRO A 197 18.43 -2.19 -3.52
N MET A 198 17.16 -2.03 -3.14
CA MET A 198 16.45 -3.00 -2.32
C MET A 198 16.10 -4.26 -3.13
N TYR A 199 15.59 -4.10 -4.35
CA TYR A 199 15.18 -5.26 -5.16
C TYR A 199 16.37 -6.04 -5.74
N VAL A 200 17.53 -5.41 -5.92
CA VAL A 200 18.78 -6.11 -6.27
C VAL A 200 19.18 -7.12 -5.19
N GLU A 201 18.88 -6.85 -3.91
CA GLU A 201 19.16 -7.81 -2.84
C GLU A 201 18.40 -9.13 -3.00
N PHE A 202 17.29 -9.17 -3.74
CA PHE A 202 16.61 -10.42 -4.09
C PHE A 202 17.56 -11.40 -4.78
N PHE A 203 18.33 -10.95 -5.76
CA PHE A 203 19.29 -11.79 -6.49
C PHE A 203 20.47 -12.24 -5.62
N ASN A 204 20.79 -11.47 -4.58
CA ASN A 204 21.86 -11.80 -3.62
C ASN A 204 21.42 -12.84 -2.60
N ILE A 205 20.16 -12.79 -2.12
CA ILE A 205 19.68 -13.65 -1.04
C ILE A 205 18.77 -14.80 -1.50
N ALA A 206 18.47 -14.88 -2.80
CA ALA A 206 17.61 -15.92 -3.37
C ALA A 206 18.17 -17.33 -3.08
N GLU A 207 17.31 -18.25 -2.62
CA GLU A 207 17.67 -19.59 -2.18
C GLU A 207 16.85 -20.68 -2.90
N PRO A 208 17.25 -21.95 -2.83
CA PRO A 208 16.44 -23.04 -3.30
C PRO A 208 15.09 -23.11 -2.54
N VAL A 209 14.01 -23.32 -3.28
CA VAL A 209 12.68 -23.64 -2.72
C VAL A 209 12.67 -25.07 -2.19
N ASN A 210 13.34 -25.95 -2.92
CA ASN A 210 13.54 -27.35 -2.57
C ASN A 210 14.76 -27.91 -3.34
N ILE A 211 15.07 -29.23 -3.17
CA ILE A 211 16.21 -29.88 -3.81
C ILE A 211 16.21 -29.85 -5.34
N ARG A 212 15.08 -29.54 -5.99
CA ARG A 212 14.93 -29.56 -7.46
C ARG A 212 14.66 -28.19 -8.06
N LEU A 213 14.29 -27.21 -7.24
CA LEU A 213 13.80 -25.90 -7.69
C LEU A 213 14.45 -24.77 -6.89
N HIS A 214 15.11 -23.86 -7.59
CA HIS A 214 15.60 -22.61 -7.02
C HIS A 214 14.57 -21.49 -7.29
N VAL A 215 14.38 -20.56 -6.33
CA VAL A 215 13.40 -19.48 -6.48
C VAL A 215 13.62 -18.63 -7.74
N LEU A 216 14.87 -18.41 -8.13
CA LEU A 216 15.20 -17.68 -9.37
C LEU A 216 14.67 -18.39 -10.64
N GLU A 217 14.46 -19.69 -10.62
CA GLU A 217 13.89 -20.42 -11.76
C GLU A 217 12.38 -20.19 -11.95
N LEU A 218 11.72 -19.52 -10.99
CA LEU A 218 10.35 -19.08 -11.11
C LEU A 218 10.20 -17.84 -12.01
N PHE A 219 11.32 -17.26 -12.43
CA PHE A 219 11.32 -16.06 -13.25
C PHE A 219 11.58 -16.38 -14.72
N LYS A 220 10.89 -15.70 -15.60
CA LYS A 220 11.04 -15.84 -17.04
C LYS A 220 12.50 -15.64 -17.49
N GLY A 221 12.99 -16.52 -18.31
CA GLY A 221 14.36 -16.47 -18.82
C GLY A 221 15.42 -17.08 -17.91
N VAL A 222 15.08 -17.57 -16.73
CA VAL A 222 16.01 -18.24 -15.82
C VAL A 222 15.92 -19.76 -15.95
N GLY A 223 16.69 -20.31 -16.89
CA GLY A 223 16.95 -21.76 -16.96
C GLY A 223 18.16 -22.18 -16.13
N LYS A 224 18.42 -23.48 -16.05
CA LYS A 224 19.53 -24.07 -15.25
C LYS A 224 20.89 -23.42 -15.52
N LYS A 225 21.21 -23.13 -16.79
CA LYS A 225 22.48 -22.47 -17.17
C LYS A 225 22.55 -21.03 -16.66
N THR A 226 21.47 -20.26 -16.82
CA THR A 226 21.38 -18.89 -16.33
C THR A 226 21.47 -18.86 -14.81
N LEU A 227 20.77 -19.77 -14.13
CA LEU A 227 20.84 -19.93 -12.69
C LEU A 227 22.28 -20.18 -12.23
N ALA A 228 22.98 -21.16 -12.83
CA ALA A 228 24.37 -21.46 -12.47
C ALA A 228 25.27 -20.21 -12.60
N ASN A 229 25.15 -19.48 -13.71
CA ASN A 229 25.93 -18.25 -13.94
C ASN A 229 25.61 -17.15 -12.91
N LEU A 230 24.33 -16.97 -12.52
CA LEU A 230 23.93 -16.02 -11.49
C LEU A 230 24.55 -16.39 -10.13
N LEU A 231 24.47 -17.66 -9.76
CA LEU A 231 25.00 -18.15 -8.49
C LEU A 231 26.53 -18.04 -8.42
N ASP A 232 27.25 -18.38 -9.50
CA ASP A 232 28.69 -18.28 -9.55
C ASP A 232 29.18 -16.83 -9.51
N ARG A 233 28.50 -15.91 -10.24
CA ARG A 233 28.81 -14.49 -10.17
C ARG A 233 28.57 -13.92 -8.76
N ARG A 234 27.44 -14.27 -8.14
CA ARG A 234 27.07 -13.85 -6.77
C ARG A 234 28.12 -14.30 -5.72
N LYS A 235 28.68 -15.50 -5.85
CA LYS A 235 29.75 -16.00 -4.97
C LYS A 235 31.03 -15.16 -5.03
N GLN A 236 31.35 -14.59 -6.21
CA GLN A 236 32.53 -13.75 -6.39
C GLN A 236 32.34 -12.37 -5.79
N LYS A 237 31.20 -11.75 -6.04
CA LYS A 237 30.80 -10.43 -5.53
C LYS A 237 29.27 -10.31 -5.57
N PRO A 238 28.60 -9.83 -4.52
CA PRO A 238 27.16 -9.51 -4.56
C PRO A 238 26.83 -8.53 -5.70
N PHE A 239 25.62 -8.64 -6.25
CA PHE A 239 25.11 -7.67 -7.22
C PHE A 239 24.83 -6.32 -6.55
N GLU A 240 25.16 -5.23 -7.23
CA GLU A 240 24.96 -3.86 -6.76
C GLU A 240 23.92 -3.10 -7.60
N SER A 241 23.62 -3.58 -8.81
CA SER A 241 22.65 -2.97 -9.72
C SER A 241 21.94 -3.99 -10.59
N PHE A 242 20.78 -3.61 -11.14
CA PHE A 242 20.08 -4.40 -12.15
C PHE A 242 20.90 -4.54 -13.44
N GLU A 243 21.76 -3.58 -13.74
CA GLU A 243 22.63 -3.67 -14.90
C GLU A 243 23.59 -4.87 -14.81
N GLU A 244 24.15 -5.14 -13.63
CA GLU A 244 24.99 -6.34 -13.41
C GLU A 244 24.18 -7.63 -13.57
N VAL A 245 22.95 -7.67 -13.05
CA VAL A 245 22.04 -8.82 -13.19
C VAL A 245 21.66 -9.05 -14.65
N ARG A 246 21.34 -7.96 -15.39
CA ARG A 246 20.96 -8.00 -16.81
C ARG A 246 22.02 -8.65 -17.71
N LYS A 247 23.29 -8.41 -17.43
CA LYS A 247 24.41 -9.02 -18.20
C LYS A 247 24.38 -10.56 -18.20
N ILE A 248 23.80 -11.16 -17.16
CA ILE A 248 23.70 -12.61 -17.00
C ILE A 248 22.29 -13.10 -17.37
N LEU A 249 21.27 -12.41 -16.90
CA LEU A 249 19.87 -12.82 -17.05
C LEU A 249 19.39 -12.79 -18.50
N LYS A 250 19.95 -11.90 -19.32
CA LYS A 250 19.57 -11.66 -20.73
C LYS A 250 18.14 -11.15 -20.96
N VAL A 251 17.42 -10.87 -19.89
CA VAL A 251 16.13 -10.19 -19.87
C VAL A 251 16.24 -9.04 -18.89
N ASP A 252 15.32 -8.07 -18.99
CA ASP A 252 15.29 -6.98 -18.03
C ASP A 252 14.90 -7.49 -16.63
N PRO A 253 15.75 -7.34 -15.61
CA PRO A 253 15.42 -7.77 -14.25
C PRO A 253 14.15 -7.11 -13.69
N VAL A 254 13.91 -5.84 -14.05
CA VAL A 254 12.71 -5.10 -13.64
C VAL A 254 11.47 -5.73 -14.23
N GLU A 255 11.53 -6.07 -15.54
CA GLU A 255 10.43 -6.74 -16.24
C GLU A 255 10.13 -8.10 -15.61
N ALA A 256 11.17 -8.92 -15.40
CA ALA A 256 11.01 -10.25 -14.83
C ALA A 256 10.41 -10.22 -13.42
N LEU A 257 10.86 -9.29 -12.56
CA LEU A 257 10.31 -9.08 -11.22
C LEU A 257 8.86 -8.59 -11.28
N ALA A 258 8.56 -7.62 -12.15
CA ALA A 258 7.23 -7.04 -12.27
C ALA A 258 6.22 -8.05 -12.82
N GLU A 259 6.57 -8.82 -13.86
CA GLU A 259 5.72 -9.90 -14.39
C GLU A 259 5.37 -10.91 -13.28
N LYS A 260 6.35 -11.30 -12.44
CA LYS A 260 6.12 -12.23 -11.33
C LYS A 260 5.19 -11.64 -10.26
N ILE A 261 5.38 -10.38 -9.89
CA ILE A 261 4.52 -9.69 -8.92
C ILE A 261 3.09 -9.59 -9.45
N VAL A 262 2.90 -9.24 -10.74
CA VAL A 262 1.57 -9.16 -11.36
C VAL A 262 0.90 -10.53 -11.45
N GLU A 263 1.64 -11.61 -11.75
CA GLU A 263 1.14 -12.99 -11.69
C GLU A 263 0.60 -13.34 -10.29
N GLU A 264 1.33 -12.93 -9.25
CA GLU A 264 0.92 -13.14 -7.86
C GLU A 264 -0.30 -12.30 -7.46
N ILE A 265 -0.39 -11.04 -7.91
CA ILE A 265 -1.56 -10.18 -7.71
C ILE A 265 -2.81 -10.78 -8.36
N ARG A 266 -2.67 -11.38 -9.55
CA ARG A 266 -3.77 -12.06 -10.25
C ARG A 266 -4.23 -13.35 -9.58
N GLY A 267 -3.47 -13.87 -8.63
CA GLY A 267 -3.77 -15.15 -8.00
C GLY A 267 -3.42 -16.37 -8.86
N GLU A 268 -2.66 -16.20 -9.94
CA GLU A 268 -2.31 -17.25 -10.92
C GLU A 268 -1.04 -18.03 -10.54
N ALA A 269 -0.30 -17.56 -9.52
CA ALA A 269 0.99 -18.11 -9.14
C ALA A 269 0.84 -19.43 -8.33
N LYS A 270 1.67 -20.41 -8.65
CA LYS A 270 1.83 -21.61 -7.82
C LYS A 270 2.70 -21.33 -6.58
N TYR A 271 3.73 -20.51 -6.75
CA TYR A 271 4.63 -20.06 -5.69
C TYR A 271 4.55 -18.54 -5.60
N TYR A 272 4.23 -18.04 -4.43
CA TYR A 272 4.15 -16.62 -4.12
C TYR A 272 5.47 -16.17 -3.52
N VAL A 273 6.26 -15.47 -4.31
CA VAL A 273 7.60 -15.03 -3.92
C VAL A 273 7.54 -13.78 -3.06
N PHE A 274 6.71 -12.81 -3.46
CA PHE A 274 6.67 -11.47 -2.88
C PHE A 274 5.37 -11.17 -2.14
N ILE A 275 4.23 -11.61 -2.66
CA ILE A 275 2.90 -11.26 -2.16
C ILE A 275 2.34 -12.40 -1.32
N GLU A 276 1.79 -12.06 -0.16
CA GLU A 276 1.09 -13.03 0.67
C GLU A 276 -0.23 -13.44 -0.01
N PRO A 277 -0.40 -14.73 -0.34
CA PRO A 277 -1.60 -15.20 -1.03
C PRO A 277 -2.83 -15.17 -0.12
N SER A 278 -3.98 -14.89 -0.71
CA SER A 278 -5.27 -15.04 0.00
C SER A 278 -5.66 -16.50 0.22
N ASN A 279 -5.12 -17.42 -0.59
CA ASN A 279 -5.33 -18.85 -0.45
C ASN A 279 -4.31 -19.43 0.55
N PRO A 280 -4.72 -19.97 1.69
CA PRO A 280 -3.82 -20.57 2.70
C PRO A 280 -3.09 -21.82 2.22
N GLU A 281 -3.56 -22.48 1.14
CA GLU A 281 -2.88 -23.66 0.55
C GLU A 281 -1.76 -23.26 -0.43
N ALA A 282 -1.67 -22.00 -0.83
CA ALA A 282 -0.62 -21.52 -1.72
C ALA A 282 0.72 -21.43 -0.98
N GLN A 283 1.80 -21.77 -1.68
CA GLN A 283 3.12 -21.73 -1.09
C GLN A 283 3.70 -20.33 -1.11
N TYR A 284 3.74 -19.68 0.06
CA TYR A 284 4.32 -18.36 0.26
C TYR A 284 5.80 -18.44 0.66
N LEU A 285 6.67 -17.70 -0.01
CA LEU A 285 8.12 -17.70 0.20
C LEU A 285 8.63 -16.46 0.95
N GLY A 286 7.84 -15.39 1.04
CA GLY A 286 8.07 -14.22 1.89
C GLY A 286 9.30 -13.38 1.55
N TYR A 287 9.71 -13.34 0.27
CA TYR A 287 10.94 -12.63 -0.12
C TYR A 287 10.84 -11.12 0.04
N LEU A 288 9.65 -10.53 -0.05
CA LEU A 288 9.51 -9.07 0.13
C LEU A 288 10.02 -8.60 1.49
N ASP A 289 9.75 -9.34 2.56
CA ASP A 289 10.26 -9.01 3.91
C ASP A 289 11.74 -9.38 4.07
N ARG A 290 12.17 -10.48 3.45
CA ARG A 290 13.56 -10.94 3.49
C ARG A 290 14.49 -9.93 2.82
N ILE A 291 14.14 -9.39 1.64
CA ILE A 291 14.95 -8.39 0.93
C ILE A 291 15.00 -7.08 1.70
N LYS A 292 13.88 -6.63 2.28
CA LYS A 292 13.84 -5.43 3.14
C LYS A 292 14.78 -5.59 4.33
N LYS A 293 14.69 -6.72 5.03
CA LYS A 293 15.54 -7.02 6.18
C LYS A 293 17.02 -7.02 5.78
N ALA A 294 17.39 -7.69 4.69
CA ALA A 294 18.75 -7.74 4.19
C ALA A 294 19.29 -6.35 3.80
N TYR A 295 18.50 -5.59 3.04
CA TYR A 295 18.84 -4.24 2.62
C TYR A 295 19.10 -3.29 3.80
N PHE A 296 18.21 -3.28 4.79
CA PHE A 296 18.35 -2.41 5.96
C PHE A 296 19.49 -2.87 6.89
N ALA A 297 19.74 -4.17 7.01
CA ALA A 297 20.89 -4.69 7.76
C ALA A 297 22.22 -4.20 7.14
N LYS A 298 22.35 -4.30 5.83
CA LYS A 298 23.51 -3.81 5.06
C LYS A 298 23.68 -2.29 5.23
N LYS A 299 22.60 -1.51 5.16
CA LYS A 299 22.65 -0.06 5.32
C LYS A 299 23.02 0.39 6.74
N ARG A 300 22.77 -0.42 7.75
CA ARG A 300 23.16 -0.17 9.15
C ARG A 300 24.57 -0.66 9.48
N GLY A 301 25.31 -1.22 8.54
CA GLY A 301 26.63 -1.81 8.79
C GLY A 301 26.59 -3.12 9.62
N LEU A 302 25.40 -3.74 9.74
CA LEU A 302 25.19 -4.99 10.48
C LEU A 302 25.25 -6.24 9.59
N GLY A 303 25.58 -6.07 8.32
CA GLY A 303 25.69 -7.15 7.35
C GLY A 303 27.15 -7.40 6.98
N ALA A 304 27.80 -8.27 7.70
CA ALA A 304 29.03 -8.95 7.31
C ALA A 304 28.88 -10.44 7.59
#